data_f52e740faf89e6bc36b9c6f3452aeef1
#
_entry.id   f52e740faf89e6bc36b9c6f3452aeef1
#
_cell.length_a   1.000
_cell.length_b   1.000
_cell.length_c   1.000
_cell.angle_alpha   90.00
_cell.angle_beta   90.00
_cell.angle_gamma   90.00
#
_symmetry.space_group_name_H-M   'P 1'
#
loop_
_entity.id
_entity.type
_entity.pdbx_description
1 polymer ?
#
loop_
_entity_poly.entity_id
_entity_poly.type
_entity_poly.pdbx_seq_one_letter_code
_entity_poly.pdbx_strand_id
1 'polypeptide(L)'
;MRRFKRHPEKRIRYHYICGNHSRFGKYYCFNHYIRREAIEELVLSDIRSKADLVMRNEKQAREDFLRRKEQAGIAEVNAIKKTLKTKQRRYSELEKLILSVYEDKVSQKIPEELCVKLLSNYTEEQNALKTDIEELEDKLSASAKNETNVDEFIRRIKQYIDVRELTREMRVQLIEGITIGATPGDKTGAREVHIYYKLLCKNCEPEKTLSI
;
A
#
# COMPACT_ATOMS: atom_id res chain seq x y z
N MET A 1 -19.84 0.07 7.24
CA MET A 1 -20.80 -0.72 6.46
C MET A 1 -22.20 -0.19 6.69
N ARG A 2 -22.92 0.27 5.67
CA ARG A 2 -24.30 0.76 5.81
C ARG A 2 -25.27 -0.27 5.27
N ARG A 3 -26.38 -0.46 5.99
CA ARG A 3 -27.47 -1.39 5.66
C ARG A 3 -28.59 -0.63 4.97
N PHE A 4 -28.96 -1.02 3.74
CA PHE A 4 -30.13 -0.47 3.06
C PHE A 4 -31.27 -1.49 3.09
N LYS A 5 -32.41 -1.12 3.71
CA LYS A 5 -33.67 -1.86 3.57
C LYS A 5 -34.44 -1.29 2.38
N ARG A 6 -34.56 -2.05 1.29
CA ARG A 6 -35.56 -1.80 0.25
C ARG A 6 -36.48 -3.02 0.18
N HIS A 7 -37.71 -2.87 0.58
CA HIS A 7 -38.81 -3.86 0.61
C HIS A 7 -38.65 -5.08 1.54
N PRO A 8 -39.73 -5.46 2.27
CA PRO A 8 -39.71 -6.57 3.26
C PRO A 8 -39.44 -7.97 2.64
N GLU A 9 -39.63 -8.16 1.37
CA GLU A 9 -39.42 -9.45 0.67
C GLU A 9 -38.07 -9.58 -0.06
N LYS A 10 -37.25 -8.52 -0.13
CA LYS A 10 -35.94 -8.58 -0.83
C LYS A 10 -34.83 -8.88 0.16
N ARG A 11 -34.00 -9.89 -0.18
CA ARG A 11 -32.78 -10.25 0.54
C ARG A 11 -31.97 -8.97 0.88
N ILE A 12 -31.59 -8.79 2.13
CA ILE A 12 -30.75 -7.68 2.59
C ILE A 12 -29.40 -7.82 1.90
N ARG A 13 -29.03 -6.85 1.05
CA ARG A 13 -27.74 -6.81 0.38
C ARG A 13 -26.82 -5.85 1.13
N TYR A 14 -25.63 -6.32 1.44
CA TYR A 14 -24.60 -5.53 2.09
C TYR A 14 -23.60 -5.02 1.04
N HIS A 15 -23.15 -3.78 1.23
CA HIS A 15 -22.22 -3.13 0.31
C HIS A 15 -21.12 -2.46 1.09
N TYR A 16 -19.91 -2.48 0.53
CA TYR A 16 -18.82 -1.62 0.95
C TYR A 16 -18.86 -0.35 0.13
N ILE A 17 -18.72 0.80 0.80
CA ILE A 17 -18.68 2.12 0.18
C ILE A 17 -17.49 2.90 0.72
N CYS A 18 -16.89 3.72 -0.12
CA CYS A 18 -15.78 4.58 0.26
C CYS A 18 -16.22 5.58 1.34
N GLY A 19 -15.50 5.60 2.46
CA GLY A 19 -15.77 6.52 3.57
C GLY A 19 -15.57 7.98 3.19
N ASN A 20 -14.54 8.29 2.41
CA ASN A 20 -14.26 9.63 1.94
C ASN A 20 -15.35 10.13 0.99
N HIS A 21 -15.78 9.29 0.02
CA HIS A 21 -16.91 9.64 -0.85
C HIS A 21 -18.21 9.85 -0.05
N SER A 22 -18.46 9.01 0.94
CA SER A 22 -19.66 9.12 1.78
C SER A 22 -19.69 10.36 2.68
N ARG A 23 -18.52 10.86 3.11
CA ARG A 23 -18.39 12.02 4.01
C ARG A 23 -18.25 13.33 3.26
N PHE A 24 -17.45 13.36 2.20
CA PHE A 24 -17.00 14.58 1.53
C PHE A 24 -17.48 14.69 0.06
N GLY A 25 -18.17 13.66 -0.45
CA GLY A 25 -18.74 13.66 -1.79
C GLY A 25 -17.74 13.42 -2.91
N LYS A 26 -18.21 13.65 -4.15
CA LYS A 26 -17.48 13.34 -5.39
C LYS A 26 -16.20 14.15 -5.64
N TYR A 27 -16.03 15.26 -4.95
CA TYR A 27 -14.83 16.12 -5.08
C TYR A 27 -13.60 15.52 -4.41
N TYR A 28 -13.78 14.65 -3.42
CA TYR A 28 -12.69 14.05 -2.65
C TYR A 28 -12.37 12.61 -3.07
N CYS A 29 -13.35 11.89 -3.60
CA CYS A 29 -13.14 10.51 -4.04
C CYS A 29 -14.22 10.06 -5.01
N PHE A 30 -13.85 9.21 -5.97
CA PHE A 30 -14.81 8.53 -6.82
C PHE A 30 -15.73 7.61 -6.01
N ASN A 31 -16.90 7.29 -6.54
CA ASN A 31 -17.83 6.39 -5.88
C ASN A 31 -17.33 4.94 -5.95
N HIS A 32 -16.59 4.51 -4.94
CA HIS A 32 -16.19 3.12 -4.77
C HIS A 32 -17.30 2.38 -4.02
N TYR A 33 -18.00 1.54 -4.75
CA TYR A 33 -19.12 0.76 -4.26
C TYR A 33 -18.99 -0.67 -4.78
N ILE A 34 -19.02 -1.65 -3.88
CA ILE A 34 -18.94 -3.06 -4.25
C ILE A 34 -19.84 -3.92 -3.34
N ARG A 35 -20.48 -4.94 -3.90
CA ARG A 35 -21.27 -5.89 -3.11
C ARG A 35 -20.35 -6.74 -2.25
N ARG A 36 -20.77 -6.98 -1.01
CA ARG A 36 -20.04 -7.81 -0.07
C ARG A 36 -19.83 -9.22 -0.62
N GLU A 37 -20.89 -9.81 -1.14
CA GLU A 37 -20.88 -11.16 -1.69
C GLU A 37 -19.87 -11.28 -2.85
N ALA A 38 -19.79 -10.29 -3.71
CA ALA A 38 -18.86 -10.29 -4.84
C ALA A 38 -17.39 -10.27 -4.39
N ILE A 39 -17.05 -9.47 -3.37
CA ILE A 39 -15.69 -9.48 -2.80
C ILE A 39 -15.39 -10.80 -2.08
N GLU A 40 -16.34 -11.32 -1.29
CA GLU A 40 -16.12 -12.55 -0.55
C GLU A 40 -15.92 -13.75 -1.50
N GLU A 41 -16.69 -13.83 -2.57
CA GLU A 41 -16.55 -14.87 -3.61
C GLU A 41 -15.20 -14.76 -4.35
N LEU A 42 -14.80 -13.56 -4.70
CA LEU A 42 -13.55 -13.27 -5.39
C LEU A 42 -12.34 -13.66 -4.52
N VAL A 43 -12.33 -13.23 -3.27
CA VAL A 43 -11.26 -13.57 -2.31
C VAL A 43 -11.20 -15.07 -2.07
N LEU A 44 -12.34 -15.72 -1.92
CA LEU A 44 -12.41 -17.16 -1.72
C LEU A 44 -11.90 -17.93 -2.94
N SER A 45 -12.26 -17.49 -4.14
CA SER A 45 -11.77 -18.07 -5.40
C SER A 45 -10.25 -17.93 -5.53
N ASP A 46 -9.68 -16.77 -5.16
CA ASP A 46 -8.24 -16.56 -5.20
C ASP A 46 -7.49 -17.42 -4.17
N ILE A 47 -8.00 -17.53 -2.93
CA ILE A 47 -7.44 -18.40 -1.89
C ILE A 47 -7.43 -19.86 -2.36
N ARG A 48 -8.55 -20.34 -2.92
CA ARG A 48 -8.64 -21.71 -3.46
C ARG A 48 -7.65 -21.95 -4.61
N SER A 49 -7.55 -21.02 -5.53
CA SER A 49 -6.60 -21.10 -6.64
C SER A 49 -5.15 -21.24 -6.15
N LYS A 50 -4.78 -20.48 -5.12
CA LYS A 50 -3.44 -20.56 -4.51
C LYS A 50 -3.25 -21.88 -3.72
N ALA A 51 -4.26 -22.34 -3.01
CA ALA A 51 -4.22 -23.61 -2.32
C ALA A 51 -4.07 -24.79 -3.29
N ASP A 52 -4.84 -24.80 -4.39
CA ASP A 52 -4.72 -25.77 -5.47
C ASP A 52 -3.33 -25.79 -6.10
N LEU A 53 -2.75 -24.62 -6.36
CA LEU A 53 -1.41 -24.48 -6.93
C LEU A 53 -0.36 -25.11 -6.00
N VAL A 54 -0.44 -24.82 -4.70
CA VAL A 54 0.44 -25.39 -3.68
C VAL A 54 0.29 -26.91 -3.58
N MET A 55 -0.95 -27.41 -3.66
CA MET A 55 -1.20 -28.86 -3.56
C MET A 55 -0.72 -29.63 -4.79
N ARG A 56 -0.82 -29.05 -5.98
CA ARG A 56 -0.36 -29.70 -7.21
C ARG A 56 1.15 -29.79 -7.29
N ASN A 57 1.85 -28.72 -6.94
CA ASN A 57 3.32 -28.67 -6.94
C ASN A 57 3.84 -27.65 -5.94
N GLU A 58 4.02 -28.07 -4.70
CA GLU A 58 4.49 -27.20 -3.61
C GLU A 58 5.83 -26.55 -3.88
N LYS A 59 6.76 -27.32 -4.47
CA LYS A 59 8.11 -26.83 -4.79
C LYS A 59 8.04 -25.66 -5.78
N GLN A 60 7.30 -25.84 -6.86
CA GLN A 60 7.12 -24.80 -7.87
C GLN A 60 6.38 -23.58 -7.31
N ALA A 61 5.33 -23.80 -6.53
CA ALA A 61 4.59 -22.73 -5.89
C ALA A 61 5.48 -21.91 -4.94
N ARG A 62 6.34 -22.60 -4.17
CA ARG A 62 7.30 -21.95 -3.26
C ARG A 62 8.29 -21.08 -4.03
N GLU A 63 8.87 -21.60 -5.11
CA GLU A 63 9.81 -20.87 -5.96
C GLU A 63 9.12 -19.63 -6.58
N ASP A 64 7.90 -19.76 -7.06
CA ASP A 64 7.13 -18.65 -7.63
C ASP A 64 6.80 -17.58 -6.57
N PHE A 65 6.40 -17.96 -5.36
CA PHE A 65 6.14 -17.01 -4.29
C PHE A 65 7.42 -16.30 -3.82
N LEU A 66 8.52 -17.01 -3.71
CA LEU A 66 9.83 -16.41 -3.39
C LEU A 66 10.27 -15.42 -4.45
N ARG A 67 10.22 -15.79 -5.72
CA ARG A 67 10.58 -14.92 -6.83
C ARG A 67 9.76 -13.63 -6.86
N ARG A 68 8.44 -13.73 -6.64
CA ARG A 68 7.56 -12.55 -6.59
C ARG A 68 7.88 -11.66 -5.40
N LYS A 69 8.13 -12.26 -4.25
CA LYS A 69 8.53 -11.53 -3.04
C LYS A 69 9.85 -10.80 -3.24
N GLU A 70 10.84 -11.43 -3.86
CA GLU A 70 12.12 -10.81 -4.20
C GLU A 70 11.94 -9.64 -5.17
N GLN A 71 11.18 -9.82 -6.24
CA GLN A 71 10.90 -8.77 -7.22
C GLN A 71 10.20 -7.55 -6.58
N ALA A 72 9.20 -7.79 -5.75
CA ALA A 72 8.52 -6.74 -5.03
C ALA A 72 9.43 -6.06 -4.00
N GLY A 73 10.25 -6.84 -3.28
CA GLY A 73 11.25 -6.31 -2.35
C GLY A 73 12.28 -5.44 -3.06
N ILE A 74 12.77 -5.85 -4.23
CA ILE A 74 13.71 -5.07 -5.05
C ILE A 74 13.05 -3.76 -5.52
N ALA A 75 11.80 -3.80 -5.98
CA ALA A 75 11.08 -2.61 -6.41
C ALA A 75 10.88 -1.62 -5.25
N GLU A 76 10.49 -2.11 -4.07
CA GLU A 76 10.32 -1.29 -2.86
C GLU A 76 11.64 -0.66 -2.41
N VAL A 77 12.71 -1.46 -2.32
CA VAL A 77 14.06 -0.99 -1.96
C VAL A 77 14.54 0.08 -2.96
N ASN A 78 14.32 -0.13 -4.26
CA ASN A 78 14.69 0.85 -5.28
C ASN A 78 13.89 2.16 -5.16
N ALA A 79 12.58 2.08 -4.87
CA ALA A 79 11.75 3.25 -4.63
C ALA A 79 12.21 4.04 -3.40
N ILE A 80 12.50 3.35 -2.29
CA ILE A 80 13.04 3.97 -1.08
C ILE A 80 14.39 4.63 -1.34
N LYS A 81 15.32 3.94 -2.03
CA LYS A 81 16.64 4.48 -2.40
C LYS A 81 16.52 5.74 -3.26
N LYS A 82 15.59 5.75 -4.22
CA LYS A 82 15.35 6.93 -5.07
C LYS A 82 14.86 8.12 -4.24
N THR A 83 13.90 7.90 -3.35
CA THR A 83 13.37 8.94 -2.45
C THR A 83 14.46 9.44 -1.49
N LEU A 84 15.22 8.55 -0.89
CA LEU A 84 16.33 8.86 -0.01
C LEU A 84 17.37 9.77 -0.69
N LYS A 85 17.79 9.40 -1.90
CA LYS A 85 18.73 10.20 -2.70
C LYS A 85 18.20 11.61 -2.98
N THR A 86 16.90 11.74 -3.27
CA THR A 86 16.30 13.06 -3.52
C THR A 86 16.28 13.92 -2.25
N LYS A 87 15.93 13.33 -1.09
CA LYS A 87 15.91 14.03 0.18
C LYS A 87 17.32 14.42 0.67
N GLN A 88 18.30 13.53 0.53
CA GLN A 88 19.71 13.82 0.84
C GLN A 88 20.26 14.94 -0.03
N ARG A 89 19.93 14.94 -1.33
CA ARG A 89 20.31 16.03 -2.22
C ARG A 89 19.73 17.36 -1.75
N ARG A 90 18.42 17.39 -1.43
CA ARG A 90 17.77 18.61 -0.93
C ARG A 90 18.35 19.08 0.39
N TYR A 91 18.68 18.16 1.29
CA TYR A 91 19.37 18.46 2.55
C TYR A 91 20.71 19.18 2.30
N SER A 92 21.55 18.65 1.40
CA SER A 92 22.83 19.28 1.03
C SER A 92 22.66 20.64 0.30
N GLU A 93 21.57 20.82 -0.46
CA GLU A 93 21.24 22.12 -1.05
C GLU A 93 20.89 23.15 0.04
N LEU A 94 20.14 22.77 1.05
CA LEU A 94 19.80 23.65 2.18
C LEU A 94 21.04 24.04 2.99
N GLU A 95 21.99 23.15 3.20
CA GLU A 95 23.26 23.50 3.85
C GLU A 95 23.97 24.65 3.11
N LYS A 96 24.04 24.57 1.79
CA LYS A 96 24.65 25.63 0.96
C LYS A 96 23.85 26.93 1.03
N LEU A 97 22.51 26.84 1.01
CA LEU A 97 21.65 28.03 1.10
C LEU A 97 21.79 28.73 2.47
N ILE A 98 21.85 27.97 3.56
CA ILE A 98 22.08 28.50 4.91
C ILE A 98 23.40 29.25 4.98
N LEU A 99 24.48 28.67 4.42
CA LEU A 99 25.78 29.34 4.37
C LEU A 99 25.73 30.59 3.54
N SER A 100 25.10 30.58 2.34
CA SER A 100 24.96 31.75 1.49
C SER A 100 24.18 32.87 2.16
N VAL A 101 23.08 32.58 2.84
CA VAL A 101 22.31 33.58 3.61
C VAL A 101 23.14 34.17 4.74
N TYR A 102 23.97 33.36 5.41
CA TYR A 102 24.85 33.85 6.43
C TYR A 102 25.94 34.80 5.88
N GLU A 103 26.56 34.46 4.73
CA GLU A 103 27.54 35.32 4.04
C GLU A 103 26.93 36.65 3.58
N ASP A 104 25.70 36.61 3.02
CA ASP A 104 24.98 37.78 2.60
C ASP A 104 24.57 38.69 3.79
N LYS A 105 24.28 38.12 4.95
CA LYS A 105 24.07 38.85 6.21
C LYS A 105 25.34 39.58 6.64
N VAL A 106 26.47 38.87 6.67
CA VAL A 106 27.77 39.47 7.05
C VAL A 106 28.18 40.60 6.08
N SER A 107 27.87 40.42 4.80
CA SER A 107 28.14 41.39 3.74
C SER A 107 27.11 42.54 3.67
N GLN A 108 26.12 42.58 4.58
CA GLN A 108 25.04 43.58 4.65
C GLN A 108 24.23 43.70 3.33
N LYS A 109 24.15 42.64 2.54
CA LYS A 109 23.40 42.62 1.27
C LYS A 109 21.89 42.42 1.45
N ILE A 110 21.49 41.83 2.56
CA ILE A 110 20.07 41.52 2.87
C ILE A 110 19.68 42.09 4.24
N PRO A 111 18.44 42.56 4.41
CA PRO A 111 17.91 43.01 5.69
C PRO A 111 17.92 41.89 6.74
N GLU A 112 18.20 42.25 8.00
CA GLU A 112 18.30 41.27 9.10
C GLU A 112 17.02 40.48 9.32
N GLU A 113 15.84 41.12 9.23
CA GLU A 113 14.54 40.43 9.39
C GLU A 113 14.34 39.37 8.32
N LEU A 114 14.72 39.61 7.07
CA LEU A 114 14.63 38.67 5.98
C LEU A 114 15.60 37.49 6.19
N CYS A 115 16.80 37.77 6.65
CA CYS A 115 17.79 36.76 6.98
C CYS A 115 17.28 35.79 8.06
N VAL A 116 16.75 36.32 9.18
CA VAL A 116 16.19 35.51 10.27
C VAL A 116 15.06 34.62 9.75
N LYS A 117 14.14 35.16 8.95
CA LYS A 117 13.03 34.40 8.37
C LYS A 117 13.50 33.26 7.43
N LEU A 118 14.47 33.54 6.56
CA LEU A 118 15.03 32.55 5.65
C LEU A 118 15.75 31.43 6.41
N LEU A 119 16.58 31.79 7.40
CA LEU A 119 17.29 30.81 8.21
C LEU A 119 16.33 29.93 9.02
N SER A 120 15.27 30.51 9.62
CA SER A 120 14.25 29.73 10.31
C SER A 120 13.59 28.71 9.37
N ASN A 121 13.12 29.15 8.21
CA ASN A 121 12.46 28.28 7.23
C ASN A 121 13.39 27.15 6.74
N TYR A 122 14.64 27.47 6.41
CA TYR A 122 15.60 26.48 5.93
C TYR A 122 15.99 25.49 7.03
N THR A 123 16.12 25.95 8.27
CA THR A 123 16.42 25.07 9.40
C THR A 123 15.25 24.14 9.73
N GLU A 124 14.01 24.63 9.67
CA GLU A 124 12.83 23.81 9.86
C GLU A 124 12.70 22.74 8.77
N GLU A 125 12.90 23.10 7.47
CA GLU A 125 12.91 22.17 6.36
C GLU A 125 14.04 21.13 6.52
N GLN A 126 15.24 21.57 6.94
CA GLN A 126 16.39 20.70 7.15
C GLN A 126 16.13 19.65 8.26
N ASN A 127 15.53 20.09 9.37
CA ASN A 127 15.19 19.19 10.47
C ASN A 127 14.12 18.14 10.05
N ALA A 128 13.10 18.57 9.30
CA ALA A 128 12.09 17.67 8.77
C ALA A 128 12.72 16.64 7.80
N LEU A 129 13.60 17.08 6.90
CA LEU A 129 14.31 16.19 5.98
C LEU A 129 15.21 15.19 6.70
N LYS A 130 15.88 15.61 7.78
CA LYS A 130 16.71 14.74 8.59
C LYS A 130 15.91 13.58 9.19
N THR A 131 14.77 13.89 9.81
CA THR A 131 13.86 12.87 10.36
C THR A 131 13.38 11.90 9.27
N ASP A 132 12.97 12.43 8.13
CA ASP A 132 12.52 11.64 6.99
C ASP A 132 13.62 10.70 6.43
N ILE A 133 14.88 11.17 6.39
CA ILE A 133 16.05 10.39 5.96
C ILE A 133 16.28 9.24 6.95
N GLU A 134 16.30 9.51 8.24
CA GLU A 134 16.46 8.50 9.28
C GLU A 134 15.38 7.42 9.20
N GLU A 135 14.11 7.80 9.03
CA GLU A 135 13.01 6.85 8.85
C GLU A 135 13.15 5.98 7.59
N LEU A 136 13.65 6.54 6.48
CA LEU A 136 13.87 5.78 5.25
C LEU A 136 15.06 4.82 5.36
N GLU A 137 16.12 5.20 6.06
CA GLU A 137 17.27 4.34 6.35
C GLU A 137 16.87 3.18 7.27
N ASP A 138 16.05 3.41 8.28
CA ASP A 138 15.48 2.37 9.14
C ASP A 138 14.62 1.38 8.35
N LYS A 139 13.79 1.87 7.42
CA LYS A 139 12.99 1.03 6.53
C LYS A 139 13.86 0.16 5.62
N LEU A 140 14.96 0.69 5.09
CA LEU A 140 15.92 -0.09 4.30
C LEU A 140 16.58 -1.19 5.12
N SER A 141 16.95 -0.90 6.36
CA SER A 141 17.57 -1.89 7.26
C SER A 141 16.60 -3.01 7.65
N ALA A 142 15.32 -2.67 7.85
CA ALA A 142 14.27 -3.63 8.21
C ALA A 142 13.88 -4.55 7.03
N SER A 143 13.97 -4.07 5.79
CA SER A 143 13.60 -4.85 4.59
C SER A 143 14.53 -6.04 4.35
N ALA A 144 15.77 -6.02 4.87
CA ALA A 144 16.75 -7.09 4.73
C ALA A 144 16.43 -8.36 5.57
N LYS A 145 15.47 -8.32 6.50
CA LYS A 145 15.23 -9.40 7.49
C LYS A 145 14.09 -10.37 7.14
N ASN A 146 13.49 -10.33 5.95
CA ASN A 146 12.14 -10.92 5.69
C ASN A 146 12.09 -12.23 4.88
N GLU A 147 13.02 -13.19 5.03
CA GLU A 147 12.99 -14.45 4.25
C GLU A 147 11.98 -15.52 4.74
N THR A 148 11.56 -15.49 6.01
CA THR A 148 10.88 -16.62 6.68
C THR A 148 9.37 -16.76 6.42
N ASN A 149 8.73 -15.88 5.66
CA ASN A 149 7.26 -15.81 5.64
C ASN A 149 6.57 -16.69 4.57
N VAL A 150 7.27 -17.14 3.51
CA VAL A 150 6.66 -17.91 2.41
C VAL A 150 6.27 -19.32 2.85
N ASP A 151 7.11 -20.00 3.61
CA ASP A 151 6.84 -21.36 4.09
C ASP A 151 5.66 -21.36 5.08
N GLU A 152 5.55 -20.32 5.89
CA GLU A 152 4.40 -20.15 6.77
C GLU A 152 3.10 -19.88 6.00
N PHE A 153 3.17 -19.08 4.93
CA PHE A 153 2.04 -18.85 4.04
C PHE A 153 1.57 -20.17 3.40
N ILE A 154 2.50 -20.96 2.84
CA ILE A 154 2.21 -22.25 2.23
C ILE A 154 1.53 -23.18 3.24
N ARG A 155 2.05 -23.27 4.47
CA ARG A 155 1.47 -24.08 5.54
C ARG A 155 0.05 -23.65 5.89
N ARG A 156 -0.21 -22.35 5.96
CA ARG A 156 -1.54 -21.82 6.28
C ARG A 156 -2.53 -22.02 5.16
N ILE A 157 -2.14 -21.74 3.90
CA ILE A 157 -3.07 -21.82 2.78
C ILE A 157 -3.52 -23.25 2.47
N LYS A 158 -2.69 -24.25 2.75
CA LYS A 158 -3.06 -25.68 2.64
C LYS A 158 -4.27 -26.07 3.48
N GLN A 159 -4.52 -25.38 4.59
CA GLN A 159 -5.66 -25.66 5.48
C GLN A 159 -6.99 -25.23 4.87
N TYR A 160 -6.98 -24.44 3.80
CA TYR A 160 -8.17 -23.80 3.24
C TYR A 160 -8.57 -24.31 1.85
N ILE A 161 -8.16 -25.54 1.49
CA ILE A 161 -8.43 -26.09 0.15
C ILE A 161 -9.90 -26.35 -0.11
N ASP A 162 -10.61 -26.90 0.88
CA ASP A 162 -12.02 -27.32 0.79
C ASP A 162 -13.01 -26.33 1.40
N VAL A 163 -12.58 -25.09 1.67
CA VAL A 163 -13.43 -24.12 2.35
C VAL A 163 -14.46 -23.53 1.39
N ARG A 164 -15.73 -23.58 1.78
CA ARG A 164 -16.87 -23.09 0.98
C ARG A 164 -17.20 -21.63 1.23
N GLU A 165 -16.86 -21.08 2.38
CA GLU A 165 -17.18 -19.72 2.79
C GLU A 165 -15.94 -19.01 3.35
N LEU A 166 -15.84 -17.72 3.10
CA LEU A 166 -14.76 -16.88 3.62
C LEU A 166 -14.97 -16.57 5.10
N THR A 167 -14.30 -17.30 5.97
CA THR A 167 -14.39 -17.10 7.42
C THR A 167 -13.65 -15.85 7.89
N ARG A 168 -14.00 -15.37 9.09
CA ARG A 168 -13.26 -14.27 9.73
C ARG A 168 -11.80 -14.65 9.99
N GLU A 169 -11.57 -15.89 10.37
CA GLU A 169 -10.23 -16.41 10.66
C GLU A 169 -9.34 -16.38 9.43
N MET A 170 -9.80 -16.87 8.29
CA MET A 170 -9.08 -16.80 7.01
C MET A 170 -8.70 -15.35 6.65
N ARG A 171 -9.65 -14.43 6.78
CA ARG A 171 -9.39 -13.01 6.51
C ARG A 171 -8.29 -12.44 7.40
N VAL A 172 -8.36 -12.72 8.70
CA VAL A 172 -7.40 -12.21 9.67
C VAL A 172 -6.02 -12.85 9.51
N GLN A 173 -5.95 -14.13 9.20
CA GLN A 173 -4.68 -14.87 9.10
C GLN A 173 -3.97 -14.66 7.77
N LEU A 174 -4.70 -14.56 6.66
CA LEU A 174 -4.12 -14.53 5.32
C LEU A 174 -4.04 -13.14 4.72
N ILE A 175 -5.05 -12.29 4.92
CA ILE A 175 -5.20 -11.04 4.18
C ILE A 175 -4.69 -9.86 4.99
N GLU A 176 -3.78 -9.08 4.38
CA GLU A 176 -3.33 -7.78 4.90
C GLU A 176 -4.33 -6.68 4.54
N GLY A 177 -4.74 -6.65 3.27
CA GLY A 177 -5.66 -5.66 2.76
C GLY A 177 -6.21 -5.99 1.38
N ILE A 178 -7.24 -5.27 1.00
CA ILE A 178 -7.84 -5.35 -0.34
C ILE A 178 -8.04 -3.92 -0.83
N THR A 179 -7.49 -3.60 -2.01
CA THR A 179 -7.75 -2.32 -2.67
C THR A 179 -8.67 -2.53 -3.86
N ILE A 180 -9.55 -1.57 -4.09
CA ILE A 180 -10.55 -1.62 -5.16
C ILE A 180 -10.36 -0.37 -6.00
N GLY A 181 -10.09 -0.56 -7.28
CA GLY A 181 -9.94 0.50 -8.26
C GLY A 181 -11.22 1.33 -8.44
N ALA A 182 -11.07 2.49 -9.05
CA ALA A 182 -12.20 3.34 -9.41
C ALA A 182 -13.13 2.59 -10.38
N THR A 183 -14.42 2.93 -10.35
CA THR A 183 -15.36 2.46 -11.37
C THR A 183 -14.97 3.09 -12.71
N PRO A 184 -14.68 2.30 -13.76
CA PRO A 184 -14.46 2.86 -15.08
C PRO A 184 -15.64 3.72 -15.52
N GLY A 185 -15.38 4.79 -16.29
CA GLY A 185 -16.42 5.66 -16.81
C GLY A 185 -17.34 4.98 -17.82
N ASP A 186 -16.91 3.85 -18.36
CA ASP A 186 -17.72 2.96 -19.16
C ASP A 186 -18.61 2.09 -18.26
N LYS A 187 -19.82 1.83 -18.67
CA LYS A 187 -20.83 1.08 -17.91
C LYS A 187 -20.51 -0.44 -17.83
N THR A 188 -19.32 -0.87 -18.22
CA THR A 188 -18.93 -2.29 -18.23
C THR A 188 -18.71 -2.88 -16.84
N GLY A 189 -18.58 -2.04 -15.83
CA GLY A 189 -18.55 -2.47 -14.43
C GLY A 189 -17.28 -3.19 -13.99
N ALA A 190 -16.33 -3.46 -14.90
CA ALA A 190 -15.07 -4.10 -14.57
C ALA A 190 -14.23 -3.22 -13.65
N ARG A 191 -13.81 -3.74 -12.51
CA ARG A 191 -12.97 -3.03 -11.53
C ARG A 191 -11.75 -3.85 -11.21
N GLU A 192 -10.64 -3.16 -11.02
CA GLU A 192 -9.43 -3.78 -10.50
C GLU A 192 -9.57 -4.03 -9.00
N VAL A 193 -9.32 -5.24 -8.57
CA VAL A 193 -9.28 -5.62 -7.16
C VAL A 193 -7.94 -6.25 -6.87
N HIS A 194 -7.22 -5.67 -5.90
CA HIS A 194 -5.92 -6.16 -5.50
C HIS A 194 -6.00 -6.74 -4.09
N ILE A 195 -5.60 -7.99 -3.94
CA ILE A 195 -5.60 -8.70 -2.65
C ILE A 195 -4.16 -8.82 -2.17
N TYR A 196 -3.86 -8.25 -1.01
CA TYR A 196 -2.56 -8.31 -0.36
C TYR A 196 -2.56 -9.36 0.73
N TYR A 197 -1.62 -10.29 0.66
CA TYR A 197 -1.47 -11.37 1.64
C TYR A 197 -0.37 -11.04 2.65
N LYS A 198 -0.65 -11.24 3.95
CA LYS A 198 0.22 -10.87 5.07
C LYS A 198 1.64 -11.41 5.01
N LEU A 199 1.80 -12.61 4.46
CA LEU A 199 3.06 -13.35 4.49
C LEU A 199 3.80 -13.34 3.16
N LEU A 200 3.19 -12.86 2.08
CA LEU A 200 3.85 -12.82 0.77
C LEU A 200 4.60 -11.49 0.59
N CYS A 201 3.91 -10.37 0.54
CA CYS A 201 4.50 -9.03 0.57
C CYS A 201 3.39 -7.96 0.66
N LYS A 202 3.76 -6.75 1.10
CA LYS A 202 2.81 -5.62 1.13
C LYS A 202 2.58 -4.99 -0.25
N ASN A 203 3.55 -5.13 -1.17
CA ASN A 203 3.58 -4.44 -2.46
C ASN A 203 3.76 -5.40 -3.67
N CYS A 204 3.42 -6.69 -3.53
CA CYS A 204 3.38 -7.57 -4.70
C CYS A 204 2.33 -7.06 -5.66
N GLU A 205 2.70 -6.91 -6.93
CA GLU A 205 1.74 -6.58 -7.98
C GLU A 205 0.55 -7.53 -7.92
N PRO A 206 -0.66 -7.01 -8.11
CA PRO A 206 -1.88 -7.79 -8.02
C PRO A 206 -1.88 -8.90 -9.06
N GLU A 207 -2.07 -10.12 -8.60
CA GLU A 207 -2.05 -11.30 -9.49
C GLU A 207 -3.20 -11.36 -10.48
N LYS A 208 -4.27 -10.60 -10.27
CA LYS A 208 -5.43 -10.59 -11.17
C LYS A 208 -6.17 -9.26 -11.10
N THR A 209 -6.33 -8.63 -12.25
CA THR A 209 -7.44 -7.74 -12.53
C THR A 209 -8.68 -8.61 -12.64
N LEU A 210 -9.53 -8.60 -11.62
CA LEU A 210 -10.78 -9.35 -11.64
C LEU A 210 -11.89 -8.41 -12.03
N SER A 211 -12.46 -8.66 -13.22
CA SER A 211 -13.64 -7.96 -13.71
C SER A 211 -14.86 -8.46 -12.91
N ILE A 212 -15.53 -7.57 -12.20
CA ILE A 212 -16.79 -7.85 -11.51
C ILE A 212 -17.92 -7.11 -12.22
#